data_c848e4da8931cddb18a9cf7be4743bda
#
_entry.id   c848e4da8931cddb18a9cf7be4743bda
#
_cell.length_a   1.000
_cell.length_b   1.000
_cell.length_c   1.000
_cell.angle_alpha   90.00
_cell.angle_beta   90.00
_cell.angle_gamma   90.00
#
_symmetry.space_group_name_H-M   'P 1'
#
loop_
_entity.id
_entity.type
_entity.pdbx_description
1 polymer ?
#
loop_
_entity_poly.entity_id
_entity_poly.type
_entity_poly.pdbx_seq_one_letter_code
_entity_poly.pdbx_strand_id
1 'polypeptide(L)'
;MDEFKTKVLGVYKTKKISPVWKVSEVMKKINVNIDEDSWGTTPVPSSILGIPNQENFNLIEVLIHIGMVTRHPEDHGININTYWAFLRYMNCFKEGENFKLSKKWEDVDSHQKTILSDDFGMGFASYLLTKYMDIIAIVDTGFFLKYLPSSLGVNKKSKKGPSKTPDFILLDRSGDLHILECKGTQTSINRLEKQLSDGKEQVDNLNDPGGIISEKLVTGIFIPQFKSTEQAYFKIIDPEFSLDFADVKKRRSSCKVPTGAVS
;
A
#
# COMPACT_ATOMS: atom_id res chain seq x y z
N MET A 1 -10.31 44.83 -9.82
CA MET A 1 -8.90 44.41 -9.98
C MET A 1 -8.18 44.29 -8.62
N ASP A 2 -8.52 45.11 -7.64
CA ASP A 2 -7.88 45.08 -6.29
C ASP A 2 -8.30 43.88 -5.43
N GLU A 3 -9.55 43.45 -5.51
CA GLU A 3 -10.04 42.31 -4.72
C GLU A 3 -9.41 40.97 -5.15
N PHE A 4 -9.13 40.82 -6.44
CA PHE A 4 -8.43 39.66 -7.00
C PHE A 4 -6.96 39.62 -6.57
N LYS A 5 -6.28 40.78 -6.61
CA LYS A 5 -4.89 40.93 -6.14
C LYS A 5 -4.77 40.62 -4.63
N THR A 6 -5.72 41.06 -3.83
CA THR A 6 -5.72 40.81 -2.39
C THR A 6 -5.93 39.33 -2.07
N LYS A 7 -6.81 38.63 -2.78
CA LYS A 7 -6.98 37.18 -2.62
C LYS A 7 -5.75 36.38 -3.07
N VAL A 8 -5.17 36.70 -4.23
CA VAL A 8 -3.99 35.97 -4.75
C VAL A 8 -2.74 36.25 -3.92
N LEU A 9 -2.49 37.50 -3.54
CA LEU A 9 -1.35 37.87 -2.69
C LEU A 9 -1.54 37.40 -1.23
N GLY A 10 -2.77 37.27 -0.75
CA GLY A 10 -3.08 36.72 0.57
C GLY A 10 -2.73 35.23 0.69
N VAL A 11 -2.72 34.48 -0.41
CA VAL A 11 -2.33 33.06 -0.42
C VAL A 11 -0.85 32.89 -0.11
N TYR A 12 -0.02 33.88 -0.48
CA TYR A 12 1.43 33.83 -0.26
C TYR A 12 1.92 34.62 0.98
N LYS A 13 1.02 35.17 1.80
CA LYS A 13 1.42 35.68 3.10
C LYS A 13 1.86 34.52 3.96
N THR A 14 3.16 34.34 4.10
CA THR A 14 3.77 33.38 5.03
C THR A 14 3.25 33.68 6.44
N LYS A 15 2.28 32.89 6.91
CA LYS A 15 2.04 32.80 8.35
C LYS A 15 3.37 32.41 8.98
N LYS A 16 3.78 33.11 10.06
CA LYS A 16 4.94 32.69 10.86
C LYS A 16 4.82 31.19 11.08
N ILE A 17 5.77 30.44 10.52
CA ILE A 17 5.86 29.01 10.74
C ILE A 17 6.19 28.86 12.22
N SER A 18 5.23 28.44 13.02
CA SER A 18 5.52 27.98 14.37
C SER A 18 6.15 26.59 14.23
N PRO A 19 7.42 26.41 14.59
CA PRO A 19 8.14 25.17 14.32
C PRO A 19 7.84 24.05 15.32
N VAL A 20 6.92 24.25 16.26
CA VAL A 20 6.64 23.27 17.31
C VAL A 20 5.30 22.60 17.05
N TRP A 21 5.34 21.42 16.44
CA TRP A 21 4.18 20.53 16.35
C TRP A 21 3.88 19.95 17.74
N LYS A 22 2.63 20.05 18.19
CA LYS A 22 2.20 19.36 19.39
C LYS A 22 2.13 17.87 19.13
N VAL A 23 2.52 17.04 20.09
CA VAL A 23 2.44 15.57 19.97
C VAL A 23 1.02 15.12 19.56
N SER A 24 -0.02 15.78 20.08
CA SER A 24 -1.42 15.51 19.72
C SER A 24 -1.78 15.81 18.24
N GLU A 25 -0.96 16.56 17.53
CA GLU A 25 -1.19 16.89 16.12
C GLU A 25 -0.62 15.83 15.18
N VAL A 26 0.40 15.10 15.62
CA VAL A 26 1.11 14.09 14.84
C VAL A 26 0.67 12.66 15.13
N MET A 27 0.13 12.39 16.32
CA MET A 27 -0.42 11.07 16.65
C MET A 27 -1.77 10.87 15.98
N LYS A 28 -1.90 9.76 15.25
CA LYS A 28 -3.10 9.39 14.49
C LYS A 28 -3.54 7.98 14.81
N LYS A 29 -4.83 7.70 14.54
CA LYS A 29 -5.45 6.38 14.68
C LYS A 29 -6.02 5.91 13.37
N ILE A 30 -5.85 4.63 13.08
CA ILE A 30 -6.43 3.95 11.93
C ILE A 30 -6.94 2.57 12.33
N ASN A 31 -8.08 2.17 11.80
CA ASN A 31 -8.56 0.80 11.96
C ASN A 31 -7.79 -0.11 11.00
N VAL A 32 -7.36 -1.26 11.50
CA VAL A 32 -6.64 -2.27 10.72
C VAL A 32 -7.45 -3.55 10.68
N ASN A 33 -7.56 -4.14 9.52
CA ASN A 33 -8.20 -5.43 9.30
C ASN A 33 -7.23 -6.38 8.59
N ILE A 34 -7.02 -7.52 9.17
CA ILE A 34 -6.34 -8.65 8.56
C ILE A 34 -7.45 -9.60 8.11
N ASP A 35 -7.54 -9.84 6.81
CA ASP A 35 -8.52 -10.76 6.23
C ASP A 35 -7.97 -12.19 6.33
N GLU A 36 -8.08 -12.79 7.51
CA GLU A 36 -7.53 -14.12 7.81
C GLU A 36 -8.03 -15.19 6.84
N ASP A 37 -9.28 -15.07 6.37
CA ASP A 37 -9.86 -15.99 5.39
C ASP A 37 -9.12 -15.96 4.05
N SER A 38 -8.41 -14.89 3.74
CA SER A 38 -7.63 -14.76 2.51
C SER A 38 -6.42 -15.70 2.46
N TRP A 39 -5.89 -16.15 3.61
CA TRP A 39 -4.83 -17.16 3.71
C TRP A 39 -5.32 -18.59 3.49
N GLY A 40 -6.64 -18.83 3.48
CA GLY A 40 -7.25 -20.14 3.23
C GLY A 40 -6.79 -21.20 4.23
N THR A 41 -6.01 -22.18 3.78
CA THR A 41 -5.49 -23.26 4.64
C THR A 41 -4.10 -22.96 5.19
N THR A 42 -3.42 -21.94 4.70
CA THR A 42 -2.11 -21.51 5.19
C THR A 42 -2.31 -20.69 6.47
N PRO A 43 -1.56 -20.93 7.56
CA PRO A 43 -1.70 -20.12 8.75
C PRO A 43 -1.19 -18.69 8.50
N VAL A 44 -1.94 -17.70 8.97
CA VAL A 44 -1.49 -16.30 8.96
C VAL A 44 -0.22 -16.18 9.79
N PRO A 45 0.84 -15.53 9.29
CA PRO A 45 2.06 -15.32 10.08
C PRO A 45 1.78 -14.62 11.41
N SER A 46 2.41 -15.11 12.49
CA SER A 46 2.23 -14.57 13.84
C SER A 46 2.59 -13.08 13.94
N SER A 47 3.55 -12.63 13.12
CA SER A 47 3.93 -11.22 12.98
C SER A 47 2.81 -10.36 12.45
N ILE A 48 2.03 -10.86 11.49
CA ILE A 48 0.85 -10.18 10.94
C ILE A 48 -0.30 -10.20 11.95
N LEU A 49 -0.57 -11.35 12.59
CA LEU A 49 -1.58 -11.45 13.66
C LEU A 49 -1.28 -10.57 14.87
N GLY A 50 -0.01 -10.21 15.09
CA GLY A 50 0.41 -9.26 16.11
C GLY A 50 0.03 -7.80 15.84
N ILE A 51 -0.44 -7.47 14.64
CA ILE A 51 -0.89 -6.12 14.30
C ILE A 51 -2.24 -5.85 14.97
N PRO A 52 -2.40 -4.78 15.77
CA PRO A 52 -3.65 -4.51 16.47
C PRO A 52 -4.76 -4.06 15.50
N ASN A 53 -6.03 -4.38 15.82
CA ASN A 53 -7.19 -3.95 15.02
C ASN A 53 -7.37 -2.42 14.95
N GLN A 54 -6.70 -1.69 15.83
CA GLN A 54 -6.56 -0.23 15.77
C GLN A 54 -5.11 0.14 16.04
N GLU A 55 -4.48 0.76 15.06
CA GLU A 55 -3.09 1.22 15.18
C GLU A 55 -3.04 2.71 15.53
N ASN A 56 -2.23 3.03 16.56
CA ASN A 56 -1.86 4.40 16.88
C ASN A 56 -0.45 4.64 16.31
N PHE A 57 -0.32 5.62 15.45
CA PHE A 57 0.92 5.88 14.75
C PHE A 57 1.31 7.36 14.74
N ASN A 58 2.59 7.60 14.58
CA ASN A 58 3.12 8.93 14.37
C ASN A 58 3.11 9.24 12.87
N LEU A 59 2.36 10.25 12.46
CA LEU A 59 2.25 10.66 11.07
C LEU A 59 3.62 11.01 10.45
N ILE A 60 4.55 11.55 11.24
CA ILE A 60 5.90 11.90 10.76
C ILE A 60 6.66 10.63 10.34
N GLU A 61 6.54 9.55 11.10
CA GLU A 61 7.18 8.27 10.76
C GLU A 61 6.65 7.72 9.44
N VAL A 62 5.32 7.76 9.24
CA VAL A 62 4.72 7.35 7.97
C VAL A 62 5.20 8.23 6.81
N LEU A 63 5.30 9.56 7.01
CA LEU A 63 5.80 10.48 5.98
C LEU A 63 7.28 10.23 5.64
N ILE A 64 8.09 9.83 6.61
CA ILE A 64 9.47 9.41 6.37
C ILE A 64 9.49 8.10 5.55
N HIS A 65 8.64 7.13 5.89
CA HIS A 65 8.51 5.90 5.11
C HIS A 65 8.09 6.18 3.66
N ILE A 66 7.11 7.07 3.42
CA ILE A 66 6.78 7.52 2.05
C ILE A 66 8.04 8.04 1.35
N GLY A 67 8.76 8.95 1.99
CA GLY A 67 9.99 9.52 1.42
C GLY A 67 11.08 8.48 1.16
N MET A 68 11.14 7.40 1.94
CA MET A 68 12.09 6.31 1.75
C MET A 68 11.74 5.41 0.57
N VAL A 69 10.47 4.99 0.46
CA VAL A 69 10.06 3.98 -0.53
C VAL A 69 9.76 4.57 -1.92
N THR A 70 9.59 5.88 -2.03
CA THR A 70 9.28 6.57 -3.30
C THR A 70 10.49 7.25 -3.95
N ARG A 71 11.68 7.12 -3.38
CA ARG A 71 12.93 7.63 -3.97
C ARG A 71 13.60 6.59 -4.86
N HIS A 72 14.67 7.01 -5.54
CA HIS A 72 15.47 6.09 -6.34
C HIS A 72 16.05 4.96 -5.47
N PRO A 73 15.97 3.68 -5.88
CA PRO A 73 16.42 2.55 -5.06
C PRO A 73 17.91 2.58 -4.68
N GLU A 74 18.75 3.27 -5.45
CA GLU A 74 20.17 3.43 -5.13
C GLU A 74 20.46 4.51 -4.06
N ASP A 75 19.47 5.33 -3.71
CA ASP A 75 19.59 6.29 -2.62
C ASP A 75 19.53 5.56 -1.27
N HIS A 76 20.59 5.65 -0.49
CA HIS A 76 20.69 4.94 0.79
C HIS A 76 20.53 5.89 1.99
N GLY A 77 20.07 5.31 3.11
CA GLY A 77 19.96 6.01 4.39
C GLY A 77 18.90 7.10 4.41
N ILE A 78 18.82 7.85 5.49
CA ILE A 78 17.95 9.02 5.64
C ILE A 78 18.74 10.28 5.23
N ASN A 79 18.24 10.99 4.22
CA ASN A 79 18.84 12.23 3.71
C ASN A 79 17.73 13.27 3.48
N ILE A 80 18.09 14.45 2.97
CA ILE A 80 17.11 15.54 2.77
C ILE A 80 15.96 15.12 1.84
N ASN A 81 16.22 14.26 0.85
CA ASN A 81 15.20 13.77 -0.08
C ASN A 81 14.15 12.89 0.62
N THR A 82 14.48 12.28 1.75
CA THR A 82 13.52 11.48 2.55
C THR A 82 12.40 12.33 3.14
N TYR A 83 12.63 13.65 3.33
CA TYR A 83 11.67 14.55 3.97
C TYR A 83 10.69 15.22 3.01
N TRP A 84 10.72 14.92 1.71
CA TRP A 84 9.84 15.57 0.73
C TRP A 84 8.35 15.34 1.04
N ALA A 85 7.97 14.13 1.47
CA ALA A 85 6.59 13.81 1.81
C ALA A 85 6.13 14.57 3.07
N PHE A 86 7.01 14.75 4.05
CA PHE A 86 6.74 15.57 5.21
C PHE A 86 6.44 17.03 4.80
N LEU A 87 7.27 17.63 3.98
CA LEU A 87 7.09 19.01 3.51
C LEU A 87 5.78 19.17 2.72
N ARG A 88 5.39 18.15 1.97
CA ARG A 88 4.20 18.17 1.12
C ARG A 88 2.92 17.89 1.88
N TYR A 89 2.91 16.88 2.75
CA TYR A 89 1.68 16.29 3.26
C TYR A 89 1.37 16.59 4.73
N MET A 90 2.30 17.13 5.50
CA MET A 90 2.09 17.35 6.92
C MET A 90 0.84 18.19 7.23
N ASN A 91 0.53 19.18 6.38
CA ASN A 91 -0.63 20.06 6.53
C ASN A 91 -1.91 19.56 5.83
N CYS A 92 -1.88 18.35 5.24
CA CYS A 92 -3.04 17.80 4.54
C CYS A 92 -4.07 17.19 5.48
N PHE A 93 -3.71 16.93 6.73
CA PHE A 93 -4.53 16.21 7.68
C PHE A 93 -5.19 17.14 8.71
N LYS A 94 -6.34 16.67 9.23
CA LYS A 94 -7.06 17.32 10.32
C LYS A 94 -6.26 17.18 11.61
N GLU A 95 -6.28 18.20 12.44
CA GLU A 95 -5.76 18.14 13.81
C GLU A 95 -6.48 17.08 14.65
N GLY A 96 -5.82 16.56 15.69
CA GLY A 96 -6.31 15.50 16.57
C GLY A 96 -6.00 14.10 16.05
N GLU A 97 -6.47 13.09 16.78
CA GLU A 97 -6.08 11.69 16.61
C GLU A 97 -6.71 11.01 15.38
N ASN A 98 -7.82 11.52 14.88
CA ASN A 98 -8.47 10.91 13.71
C ASN A 98 -7.64 11.14 12.46
N PHE A 99 -7.21 10.05 11.83
CA PHE A 99 -6.50 10.11 10.55
C PHE A 99 -7.47 10.45 9.42
N LYS A 100 -7.56 11.73 9.09
CA LYS A 100 -8.54 12.27 8.15
C LYS A 100 -7.99 13.50 7.46
N LEU A 101 -8.36 13.70 6.20
CA LEU A 101 -7.94 14.87 5.44
C LEU A 101 -8.57 16.15 5.98
N SER A 102 -7.85 17.24 5.91
CA SER A 102 -8.31 18.58 6.31
C SER A 102 -9.24 19.19 5.26
N LYS A 103 -10.06 20.16 5.66
CA LYS A 103 -10.94 20.90 4.73
C LYS A 103 -10.19 21.53 3.56
N LYS A 104 -8.95 21.97 3.78
CA LYS A 104 -8.12 22.59 2.73
C LYS A 104 -7.79 21.63 1.59
N TRP A 105 -7.83 20.32 1.87
CA TRP A 105 -7.55 19.30 0.87
C TRP A 105 -8.73 19.06 -0.09
N GLU A 106 -9.95 19.53 0.26
CA GLU A 106 -11.12 19.40 -0.63
C GLU A 106 -10.95 20.16 -1.94
N ASP A 107 -10.25 21.29 -1.93
CA ASP A 107 -10.05 22.16 -3.07
C ASP A 107 -8.82 21.78 -3.93
N VAL A 108 -8.09 20.73 -3.55
CA VAL A 108 -6.92 20.26 -4.29
C VAL A 108 -7.36 19.46 -5.51
N ASP A 109 -6.60 19.60 -6.59
CA ASP A 109 -6.83 18.90 -7.85
C ASP A 109 -6.91 17.36 -7.68
N SER A 110 -7.75 16.72 -8.49
CA SER A 110 -8.02 15.28 -8.39
C SER A 110 -6.78 14.40 -8.59
N HIS A 111 -5.86 14.82 -9.48
CA HIS A 111 -4.61 14.11 -9.71
C HIS A 111 -3.71 14.15 -8.47
N GLN A 112 -3.61 15.31 -7.81
CA GLN A 112 -2.87 15.44 -6.56
C GLN A 112 -3.47 14.59 -5.42
N LYS A 113 -4.79 14.43 -5.39
CA LYS A 113 -5.48 13.54 -4.46
C LYS A 113 -5.13 12.07 -4.73
N THR A 114 -5.06 11.67 -5.99
CA THR A 114 -4.63 10.31 -6.38
C THR A 114 -3.20 10.06 -5.93
N ILE A 115 -2.27 10.97 -6.24
CA ILE A 115 -0.86 10.84 -5.83
C ILE A 115 -0.74 10.66 -4.31
N LEU A 116 -1.46 11.48 -3.50
CA LEU A 116 -1.44 11.32 -2.04
C LEU A 116 -1.93 9.93 -1.63
N SER A 117 -2.99 9.42 -2.27
CA SER A 117 -3.54 8.10 -1.93
C SER A 117 -2.53 6.99 -2.22
N ASP A 118 -1.87 7.04 -3.36
CA ASP A 118 -0.86 6.08 -3.77
C ASP A 118 0.37 6.15 -2.86
N ASP A 119 0.87 7.34 -2.58
CA ASP A 119 2.00 7.57 -1.66
C ASP A 119 1.71 7.01 -0.25
N PHE A 120 0.50 7.27 0.28
CA PHE A 120 0.11 6.72 1.59
C PHE A 120 -0.15 5.22 1.55
N GLY A 121 -0.63 4.67 0.43
CA GLY A 121 -0.71 3.23 0.22
C GLY A 121 0.64 2.56 0.45
N MET A 122 1.66 3.04 -0.23
CA MET A 122 3.04 2.54 -0.12
C MET A 122 3.66 2.81 1.25
N GLY A 123 3.61 4.06 1.72
CA GLY A 123 4.30 4.47 2.94
C GLY A 123 3.71 3.90 4.21
N PHE A 124 2.37 3.80 4.33
CA PHE A 124 1.74 3.23 5.51
C PHE A 124 1.95 1.70 5.58
N ALA A 125 1.84 1.01 4.44
CA ALA A 125 2.15 -0.42 4.35
C ALA A 125 3.61 -0.69 4.77
N SER A 126 4.54 0.05 4.19
CA SER A 126 5.97 -0.04 4.53
C SER A 126 6.22 0.21 6.02
N TYR A 127 5.62 1.26 6.60
CA TYR A 127 5.72 1.57 8.03
C TYR A 127 5.22 0.41 8.89
N LEU A 128 4.00 -0.07 8.61
CA LEU A 128 3.34 -1.09 9.43
C LEU A 128 4.08 -2.42 9.37
N LEU A 129 4.45 -2.87 8.17
CA LEU A 129 5.16 -4.15 7.99
C LEU A 129 6.58 -4.10 8.55
N THR A 130 7.29 -2.97 8.43
CA THR A 130 8.59 -2.79 9.09
C THR A 130 8.48 -2.94 10.61
N LYS A 131 7.41 -2.38 11.19
CA LYS A 131 7.18 -2.43 12.63
C LYS A 131 6.84 -3.82 13.15
N TYR A 132 6.06 -4.62 12.42
CA TYR A 132 5.50 -5.88 12.91
C TYR A 132 6.14 -7.12 12.29
N MET A 133 6.65 -7.06 11.06
CA MET A 133 7.31 -8.18 10.39
C MET A 133 8.84 -8.07 10.41
N ASP A 134 9.40 -7.10 11.14
CA ASP A 134 10.86 -6.90 11.25
C ASP A 134 11.55 -6.76 9.87
N ILE A 135 10.89 -6.05 8.93
CA ILE A 135 11.42 -5.83 7.59
C ILE A 135 12.67 -4.95 7.67
N ILE A 136 13.77 -5.42 7.11
CA ILE A 136 15.06 -4.74 7.10
C ILE A 136 15.43 -4.11 5.77
N ALA A 137 14.77 -4.52 4.68
CA ALA A 137 14.95 -3.92 3.36
C ALA A 137 13.66 -3.94 2.55
N ILE A 138 13.44 -2.88 1.78
CA ILE A 138 12.32 -2.71 0.86
C ILE A 138 12.91 -2.22 -0.46
N VAL A 139 12.58 -2.89 -1.56
CA VAL A 139 13.07 -2.53 -2.90
C VAL A 139 11.93 -2.57 -3.92
N ASP A 140 11.92 -1.62 -4.83
CA ASP A 140 11.03 -1.62 -6.00
C ASP A 140 11.19 -2.93 -6.79
N THR A 141 10.06 -3.57 -7.13
CA THR A 141 10.07 -4.86 -7.81
C THR A 141 10.72 -4.79 -9.20
N GLY A 142 10.55 -3.70 -9.93
CA GLY A 142 11.18 -3.52 -11.23
C GLY A 142 12.71 -3.44 -11.12
N PHE A 143 13.19 -2.72 -10.09
CA PHE A 143 14.62 -2.65 -9.78
C PHE A 143 15.16 -4.02 -9.34
N PHE A 144 14.46 -4.72 -8.44
CA PHE A 144 14.82 -6.07 -8.01
C PHE A 144 14.96 -7.01 -9.21
N LEU A 145 13.95 -7.06 -10.08
CA LEU A 145 13.94 -7.93 -11.26
C LEU A 145 15.05 -7.59 -12.28
N LYS A 146 15.48 -6.34 -12.32
CA LYS A 146 16.56 -5.91 -13.22
C LYS A 146 17.93 -6.38 -12.76
N TYR A 147 18.20 -6.37 -11.46
CA TYR A 147 19.55 -6.57 -10.93
C TYR A 147 19.79 -7.91 -10.21
N LEU A 148 18.75 -8.56 -9.70
CA LEU A 148 18.86 -9.75 -8.86
C LEU A 148 18.21 -11.06 -9.40
N PRO A 149 17.49 -11.07 -10.53
CA PRO A 149 16.58 -12.19 -10.85
C PRO A 149 17.28 -13.50 -11.19
N SER A 150 18.44 -13.45 -11.84
CA SER A 150 19.08 -14.67 -12.39
C SER A 150 19.63 -15.61 -11.31
N SER A 151 19.97 -15.09 -10.14
CA SER A 151 20.48 -15.88 -9.02
C SER A 151 19.39 -16.47 -8.13
N LEU A 152 18.20 -15.83 -8.11
CA LEU A 152 17.10 -16.20 -7.20
C LEU A 152 15.95 -16.93 -7.92
N GLY A 153 15.95 -16.98 -9.25
CA GLY A 153 14.92 -17.68 -10.05
C GLY A 153 13.58 -16.94 -10.14
N VAL A 154 13.40 -15.83 -9.42
CA VAL A 154 12.17 -15.02 -9.51
C VAL A 154 12.14 -14.25 -10.82
N ASN A 155 11.05 -14.34 -11.54
CA ASN A 155 10.90 -13.64 -12.81
C ASN A 155 9.44 -13.23 -13.07
N LYS A 156 9.25 -12.33 -14.04
CA LYS A 156 7.92 -11.88 -14.45
C LYS A 156 7.27 -12.94 -15.34
N LYS A 157 6.01 -13.28 -15.06
CA LYS A 157 5.22 -14.15 -15.92
C LYS A 157 5.03 -13.51 -17.30
N SER A 158 5.22 -14.29 -18.37
CA SER A 158 4.94 -13.85 -19.73
C SER A 158 3.43 -13.75 -19.94
N LYS A 159 2.92 -12.54 -20.12
CA LYS A 159 1.51 -12.26 -20.46
C LYS A 159 1.46 -11.42 -21.74
N LYS A 160 0.42 -11.62 -22.57
CA LYS A 160 0.09 -10.68 -23.66
C LYS A 160 -0.49 -9.39 -23.05
N GLY A 161 0.09 -8.24 -23.37
CA GLY A 161 -0.35 -6.92 -22.91
C GLY A 161 0.49 -6.37 -21.74
N PRO A 162 0.13 -5.17 -21.22
CA PRO A 162 0.85 -4.54 -20.12
C PRO A 162 0.66 -5.38 -18.85
N SER A 163 1.71 -6.06 -18.44
CA SER A 163 1.76 -6.82 -17.21
C SER A 163 2.32 -5.92 -16.11
N LYS A 164 1.50 -5.54 -15.15
CA LYS A 164 1.94 -4.83 -13.95
C LYS A 164 2.61 -5.81 -13.00
N THR A 165 3.71 -5.40 -12.41
CA THR A 165 4.37 -6.09 -11.29
C THR A 165 3.85 -5.54 -9.98
N PRO A 166 3.94 -6.29 -8.87
CA PRO A 166 3.72 -5.72 -7.54
C PRO A 166 4.71 -4.58 -7.25
N ASP A 167 4.39 -3.75 -6.26
CA ASP A 167 5.17 -2.54 -5.98
C ASP A 167 6.55 -2.89 -5.40
N PHE A 168 6.63 -3.78 -4.41
CA PHE A 168 7.86 -4.02 -3.65
C PHE A 168 8.16 -5.50 -3.42
N ILE A 169 9.46 -5.77 -3.27
CA ILE A 169 10.01 -6.97 -2.61
C ILE A 169 10.55 -6.53 -1.26
N LEU A 170 10.19 -7.26 -0.23
CA LEU A 170 10.60 -7.03 1.16
C LEU A 170 11.56 -8.13 1.58
N LEU A 171 12.52 -7.80 2.43
CA LEU A 171 13.40 -8.75 3.11
C LEU A 171 13.24 -8.55 4.61
N ASP A 172 12.90 -9.60 5.34
CA ASP A 172 12.86 -9.58 6.79
C ASP A 172 14.20 -9.94 7.43
N ARG A 173 14.28 -9.84 8.76
CA ARG A 173 15.51 -10.17 9.51
C ARG A 173 15.85 -11.66 9.50
N SER A 174 14.89 -12.54 9.25
CA SER A 174 15.08 -13.98 9.11
C SER A 174 15.72 -14.36 7.77
N GLY A 175 15.73 -13.44 6.81
CA GLY A 175 16.22 -13.63 5.45
C GLY A 175 15.12 -14.06 4.48
N ASP A 176 13.86 -14.04 4.91
CA ASP A 176 12.72 -14.37 4.06
C ASP A 176 12.34 -13.21 3.16
N LEU A 177 11.98 -13.55 1.92
CA LEU A 177 11.48 -12.57 0.94
C LEU A 177 9.96 -12.57 0.90
N HIS A 178 9.39 -11.38 0.82
CA HIS A 178 7.94 -11.20 0.70
C HIS A 178 7.62 -10.25 -0.47
N ILE A 179 6.47 -10.44 -1.08
CA ILE A 179 5.94 -9.55 -2.12
C ILE A 179 4.92 -8.62 -1.47
N LEU A 180 4.91 -7.36 -1.88
CA LEU A 180 3.95 -6.37 -1.43
C LEU A 180 3.38 -5.57 -2.60
N GLU A 181 2.06 -5.57 -2.69
CA GLU A 181 1.28 -4.65 -3.52
C GLU A 181 0.52 -3.68 -2.64
N CYS A 182 0.53 -2.39 -2.98
CA CYS A 182 -0.03 -1.32 -2.18
C CYS A 182 -1.15 -0.60 -2.92
N LYS A 183 -2.25 -0.33 -2.24
CA LYS A 183 -3.37 0.44 -2.78
C LYS A 183 -3.76 1.57 -1.84
N GLY A 184 -4.21 2.69 -2.41
CA GLY A 184 -4.70 3.81 -1.62
C GLY A 184 -5.90 4.48 -2.26
N THR A 185 -6.84 4.95 -1.44
CA THR A 185 -8.02 5.68 -1.92
C THR A 185 -8.54 6.67 -0.88
N GLN A 186 -9.20 7.71 -1.38
CA GLN A 186 -9.95 8.70 -0.58
C GLN A 186 -11.45 8.62 -0.86
N THR A 187 -11.88 7.68 -1.72
CA THR A 187 -13.25 7.65 -2.23
C THR A 187 -14.19 6.92 -1.29
N SER A 188 -13.91 5.65 -1.00
CA SER A 188 -14.71 4.81 -0.09
C SER A 188 -14.00 3.50 0.21
N ILE A 189 -14.45 2.78 1.26
CA ILE A 189 -13.99 1.43 1.57
C ILE A 189 -14.34 0.46 0.43
N ASN A 190 -15.53 0.57 -0.19
CA ASN A 190 -15.89 -0.27 -1.34
C ASN A 190 -14.94 -0.09 -2.54
N ARG A 191 -14.43 1.13 -2.75
CA ARG A 191 -13.42 1.38 -3.78
C ARG A 191 -12.10 0.71 -3.42
N LEU A 192 -11.72 0.71 -2.14
CA LEU A 192 -10.54 0.02 -1.65
C LEU A 192 -10.63 -1.48 -1.89
N GLU A 193 -11.75 -2.12 -1.55
CA GLU A 193 -11.96 -3.57 -1.76
C GLU A 193 -11.78 -3.95 -3.24
N LYS A 194 -12.31 -3.12 -4.16
CA LYS A 194 -12.08 -3.34 -5.59
C LYS A 194 -10.60 -3.22 -5.97
N GLN A 195 -9.89 -2.21 -5.45
CA GLN A 195 -8.46 -2.04 -5.72
C GLN A 195 -7.63 -3.19 -5.16
N LEU A 196 -7.98 -3.72 -3.98
CA LEU A 196 -7.33 -4.90 -3.40
C LEU A 196 -7.53 -6.13 -4.29
N SER A 197 -8.73 -6.33 -4.83
CA SER A 197 -9.00 -7.40 -5.81
C SER A 197 -8.15 -7.25 -7.08
N ASP A 198 -8.05 -6.02 -7.62
CA ASP A 198 -7.19 -5.74 -8.78
C ASP A 198 -5.69 -5.97 -8.43
N GLY A 199 -5.29 -5.73 -7.18
CA GLY A 199 -3.92 -5.95 -6.67
C GLY A 199 -3.49 -7.42 -6.66
N LYS A 200 -4.43 -8.36 -6.41
CA LYS A 200 -4.17 -9.80 -6.46
C LYS A 200 -3.58 -10.24 -7.80
N GLU A 201 -4.10 -9.72 -8.90
CA GLU A 201 -3.58 -10.04 -10.23
C GLU A 201 -2.14 -9.55 -10.44
N GLN A 202 -1.74 -8.47 -9.78
CA GLN A 202 -0.39 -7.90 -9.92
C GLN A 202 0.64 -8.76 -9.18
N VAL A 203 0.31 -9.24 -7.98
CA VAL A 203 1.15 -10.15 -7.21
C VAL A 203 1.34 -11.46 -7.95
N ASP A 204 0.29 -12.00 -8.58
CA ASP A 204 0.34 -13.22 -9.38
C ASP A 204 1.18 -13.10 -10.66
N ASN A 205 1.57 -11.89 -11.06
CA ASN A 205 2.43 -11.69 -12.24
C ASN A 205 3.91 -12.03 -11.99
N LEU A 206 4.30 -12.34 -10.77
CA LEU A 206 5.62 -12.91 -10.49
C LEU A 206 5.56 -14.43 -10.49
N ASN A 207 6.60 -15.04 -11.05
CA ASN A 207 6.83 -16.46 -11.04
C ASN A 207 7.98 -16.74 -10.06
N ASP A 208 7.76 -17.66 -9.15
CA ASP A 208 8.70 -18.08 -8.11
C ASP A 208 8.86 -19.60 -8.13
N PRO A 209 9.57 -20.16 -9.12
CA PRO A 209 9.74 -21.61 -9.24
C PRO A 209 10.59 -22.20 -8.12
N GLY A 210 11.37 -21.40 -7.43
CA GLY A 210 12.21 -21.80 -6.29
C GLY A 210 11.49 -21.80 -4.96
N GLY A 211 10.29 -21.21 -4.86
CA GLY A 211 9.54 -21.09 -3.61
C GLY A 211 10.28 -20.25 -2.55
N ILE A 212 10.98 -19.20 -3.00
CA ILE A 212 11.77 -18.34 -2.09
C ILE A 212 10.94 -17.17 -1.52
N ILE A 213 9.73 -16.95 -2.05
CA ILE A 213 8.81 -15.94 -1.56
C ILE A 213 7.96 -16.58 -0.45
N SER A 214 8.13 -16.10 0.78
CA SER A 214 7.41 -16.61 1.94
C SER A 214 5.97 -16.11 2.01
N GLU A 215 5.76 -14.80 1.76
CA GLU A 215 4.43 -14.19 1.80
C GLU A 215 4.18 -13.31 0.57
N LYS A 216 2.94 -13.31 0.12
CA LYS A 216 2.46 -12.42 -0.93
C LYS A 216 1.35 -11.56 -0.34
N LEU A 217 1.60 -10.29 -0.17
CA LEU A 217 0.69 -9.38 0.52
C LEU A 217 0.12 -8.35 -0.45
N VAL A 218 -1.19 -8.15 -0.37
CA VAL A 218 -1.85 -6.98 -0.95
C VAL A 218 -2.40 -6.15 0.19
N THR A 219 -2.02 -4.90 0.23
CA THR A 219 -2.44 -3.97 1.28
C THR A 219 -3.18 -2.79 0.70
N GLY A 220 -4.06 -2.19 1.50
CA GLY A 220 -4.78 -1.02 1.06
C GLY A 220 -5.18 -0.09 2.17
N ILE A 221 -5.12 1.22 1.88
CA ILE A 221 -5.51 2.27 2.81
C ILE A 221 -6.65 3.12 2.26
N PHE A 222 -7.66 3.34 3.09
CA PHE A 222 -8.69 4.34 2.87
C PHE A 222 -8.46 5.53 3.81
N ILE A 223 -8.30 6.72 3.21
CA ILE A 223 -8.12 7.99 3.95
C ILE A 223 -9.36 8.84 3.73
N PRO A 224 -10.25 8.99 4.72
CA PRO A 224 -11.50 9.72 4.55
C PRO A 224 -11.27 11.20 4.29
N GLN A 225 -12.03 11.76 3.37
CA GLN A 225 -12.07 13.20 3.11
C GLN A 225 -12.75 13.93 4.25
N PHE A 226 -12.55 15.25 4.37
CA PHE A 226 -13.03 16.07 5.48
C PHE A 226 -14.52 15.87 5.83
N LYS A 227 -15.40 15.75 4.82
CA LYS A 227 -16.85 15.57 5.01
C LYS A 227 -17.29 14.14 5.26
N SER A 228 -16.44 13.15 5.02
CA SER A 228 -16.79 11.75 5.26
C SER A 228 -17.10 11.50 6.75
N THR A 229 -18.06 10.66 7.05
CA THR A 229 -18.34 10.16 8.41
C THR A 229 -17.57 8.89 8.73
N GLU A 230 -16.95 8.27 7.72
CA GLU A 230 -16.16 7.06 7.87
C GLU A 230 -14.84 7.33 8.60
N GLN A 231 -14.28 6.27 9.17
CA GLN A 231 -12.95 6.30 9.78
C GLN A 231 -11.91 5.80 8.77
N ALA A 232 -10.65 6.20 8.98
CA ALA A 232 -9.54 5.67 8.20
C ALA A 232 -9.42 4.16 8.43
N TYR A 233 -9.09 3.44 7.37
CA TYR A 233 -9.11 1.99 7.35
C TYR A 233 -7.93 1.45 6.54
N PHE A 234 -7.27 0.44 7.08
CA PHE A 234 -6.20 -0.29 6.41
C PHE A 234 -6.53 -1.77 6.40
N LYS A 235 -6.29 -2.43 5.28
CA LYS A 235 -6.55 -3.87 5.11
C LYS A 235 -5.34 -4.58 4.56
N ILE A 236 -5.11 -5.79 5.05
CA ILE A 236 -4.08 -6.73 4.59
C ILE A 236 -4.78 -8.01 4.14
N ILE A 237 -4.44 -8.50 2.97
CA ILE A 237 -4.93 -9.75 2.41
C ILE A 237 -3.78 -10.56 1.80
N ASP A 238 -3.91 -11.89 1.82
CA ASP A 238 -3.12 -12.80 0.99
C ASP A 238 -3.87 -13.08 -0.32
N PRO A 239 -3.26 -12.88 -1.50
CA PRO A 239 -3.90 -13.18 -2.78
C PRO A 239 -4.01 -14.67 -3.10
N GLU A 240 -3.25 -15.56 -2.44
CA GLU A 240 -3.12 -16.97 -2.85
C GLU A 240 -4.43 -17.76 -2.77
N PHE A 241 -5.40 -17.30 -1.98
CA PHE A 241 -6.66 -18.03 -1.76
C PHE A 241 -7.90 -17.26 -2.22
N SER A 242 -7.97 -16.86 -3.49
CA SER A 242 -9.28 -16.67 -4.11
C SER A 242 -9.70 -17.95 -4.79
N LEU A 243 -10.51 -18.77 -4.11
CA LEU A 243 -11.36 -19.76 -4.78
C LEU A 243 -12.32 -18.98 -5.68
N ASP A 244 -11.86 -18.68 -6.89
CA ASP A 244 -12.75 -18.19 -7.92
C ASP A 244 -13.64 -19.37 -8.34
N PHE A 245 -14.86 -19.41 -7.79
CA PHE A 245 -15.87 -20.42 -8.15
C PHE A 245 -16.15 -20.48 -9.66
N ALA A 246 -15.75 -19.43 -10.40
CA ALA A 246 -15.77 -19.41 -11.85
C ALA A 246 -14.73 -20.36 -12.47
N ASP A 247 -13.54 -20.49 -11.89
CA ASP A 247 -12.51 -21.42 -12.35
C ASP A 247 -12.83 -22.88 -12.02
N VAL A 248 -13.49 -23.14 -10.92
CA VAL A 248 -14.00 -24.49 -10.58
C VAL A 248 -15.07 -24.94 -11.60
N LYS A 249 -15.93 -24.03 -12.04
CA LYS A 249 -16.91 -24.32 -13.12
C LYS A 249 -16.22 -24.58 -14.47
N LYS A 250 -15.19 -23.81 -14.82
CA LYS A 250 -14.42 -24.03 -16.07
C LYS A 250 -13.68 -25.36 -16.07
N ARG A 251 -13.07 -25.78 -14.97
CA ARG A 251 -12.38 -27.08 -14.86
C ARG A 251 -13.34 -28.26 -14.91
N ARG A 252 -14.58 -28.14 -14.36
CA ARG A 252 -15.62 -29.17 -14.51
C ARG A 252 -16.14 -29.30 -15.93
N SER A 253 -16.18 -28.24 -16.73
CA SER A 253 -16.63 -28.29 -18.13
C SER A 253 -15.56 -28.84 -19.09
N SER A 254 -14.30 -28.89 -18.69
CA SER A 254 -13.20 -29.44 -19.51
C SER A 254 -12.90 -30.93 -19.24
N CYS A 255 -13.42 -31.52 -18.18
CA CYS A 255 -13.39 -32.96 -17.93
C CYS A 255 -14.55 -33.63 -18.70
N LYS A 256 -14.42 -33.77 -20.04
CA LYS A 256 -15.21 -34.73 -20.79
C LYS A 256 -14.69 -36.13 -20.46
N VAL A 257 -15.48 -36.90 -19.74
CA VAL A 257 -15.27 -38.33 -19.57
C VAL A 257 -15.31 -38.96 -20.98
N PRO A 258 -14.29 -39.71 -21.41
CA PRO A 258 -14.39 -40.44 -22.66
C PRO A 258 -15.46 -41.54 -22.47
N THR A 259 -16.57 -41.47 -23.18
CA THR A 259 -17.50 -42.58 -23.32
C THR A 259 -16.80 -43.65 -24.15
N GLY A 260 -16.18 -44.60 -23.43
CA GLY A 260 -15.63 -45.81 -24.06
C GLY A 260 -16.77 -46.63 -24.68
N ALA A 261 -16.64 -46.87 -25.99
CA ALA A 261 -17.47 -47.83 -26.69
C ALA A 261 -17.21 -49.23 -26.12
N VAL A 262 -18.26 -49.86 -25.64
CA VAL A 262 -18.30 -51.29 -25.40
C VAL A 262 -18.85 -51.92 -26.69
N SER A 263 -18.01 -52.69 -27.35
CA SER A 263 -18.40 -53.68 -28.36
C SER A 263 -18.10 -55.06 -27.84
#